data_c2725e63df160b63be6f33a2fe8857af
#
_entry.id   c2725e63df160b63be6f33a2fe8857af
#
_cell.length_a   1.000
_cell.length_b   1.000
_cell.length_c   1.000
_cell.angle_alpha   90.00
_cell.angle_beta   90.00
_cell.angle_gamma   90.00
#
_symmetry.space_group_name_H-M   'P 1'
#
loop_
_entity.id
_entity.type
_entity.pdbx_description
1 polymer ?
#
loop_
_entity_poly.entity_id
_entity_poly.type
_entity_poly.pdbx_seq_one_letter_code
_entity_poly.pdbx_strand_id
1 'polypeptide(L)'
;CYLGLNAKGGPKGVGEAVIQKIRRDPKNSNVASQLLRGTELESLVVTTEQYNTAVDLSPCVMVEGHQGFSLSMNQGFYPYTTSRDCTTTQVLTDCGLPFGKGTSRQNTVVYGVCRTFPIRVANRFKVPGDPTSEQIGWSGPCYFDQREMTWEEVGQPVEYTTVTKLPRRVFSFSQEQIRQAVRMNGIDRVFINFANYLADR
;
A
#
# COMPACT_ATOMS: atom_id res chain seq x y z
N CYS A 1 -0.77 -1.42 -14.22
CA CYS A 1 -1.70 -0.41 -13.66
C CYS A 1 -3.01 -1.08 -13.29
N TYR A 2 -3.28 -1.27 -12.01
CA TYR A 2 -4.62 -1.58 -11.55
C TYR A 2 -5.40 -0.27 -11.62
N LEU A 3 -6.28 -0.14 -12.62
CA LEU A 3 -7.40 0.75 -12.50
C LEU A 3 -8.19 0.27 -11.28
N GLY A 4 -8.03 0.96 -10.16
CA GLY A 4 -8.85 0.77 -8.98
C GLY A 4 -10.27 1.22 -9.27
N LEU A 5 -10.98 0.46 -10.08
CA LEU A 5 -12.42 0.58 -10.24
C LEU A 5 -13.02 0.13 -8.92
N ASN A 6 -13.18 1.10 -8.04
CA ASN A 6 -13.88 0.91 -6.78
C ASN A 6 -15.27 0.36 -7.14
N ALA A 7 -15.55 -0.87 -6.74
CA ALA A 7 -16.81 -1.56 -7.01
C ALA A 7 -18.05 -0.82 -6.45
N LYS A 8 -17.86 0.31 -5.77
CA LYS A 8 -18.91 1.13 -5.16
C LYS A 8 -19.17 2.48 -5.84
N GLY A 9 -18.42 2.89 -6.86
CA GLY A 9 -18.52 4.23 -7.44
C GLY A 9 -18.68 4.31 -8.96
N GLY A 10 -18.60 3.19 -9.69
CA GLY A 10 -18.84 3.16 -11.11
C GLY A 10 -20.34 3.00 -11.46
N PRO A 11 -20.76 3.25 -12.71
CA PRO A 11 -22.11 2.92 -13.14
C PRO A 11 -22.40 1.48 -12.78
N LYS A 12 -23.46 1.25 -12.00
CA LYS A 12 -23.84 -0.07 -11.50
C LYS A 12 -23.82 -1.10 -12.63
N GLY A 13 -22.96 -2.09 -12.56
CA GLY A 13 -22.89 -3.23 -13.46
C GLY A 13 -21.70 -3.28 -14.44
N VAL A 14 -21.08 -2.17 -14.80
CA VAL A 14 -19.96 -2.17 -15.76
C VAL A 14 -18.65 -2.67 -15.12
N GLY A 15 -18.33 -2.21 -13.93
CA GLY A 15 -17.10 -2.60 -13.25
C GLY A 15 -17.02 -4.10 -12.93
N GLU A 16 -18.12 -4.69 -12.50
CA GLU A 16 -18.16 -6.12 -12.15
C GLU A 16 -18.14 -7.02 -13.38
N ALA A 17 -18.81 -6.63 -14.46
CA ALA A 17 -18.77 -7.34 -15.72
C ALA A 17 -17.35 -7.32 -16.34
N VAL A 18 -16.64 -6.18 -16.27
CA VAL A 18 -15.26 -6.03 -16.71
C VAL A 18 -14.33 -6.93 -15.90
N ILE A 19 -14.44 -6.90 -14.58
CA ILE A 19 -13.61 -7.73 -13.69
C ILE A 19 -13.88 -9.22 -13.92
N GLN A 20 -15.13 -9.62 -14.06
CA GLN A 20 -15.47 -11.03 -14.31
C GLN A 20 -14.96 -11.52 -15.65
N LYS A 21 -14.98 -10.67 -16.69
CA LYS A 21 -14.52 -11.05 -18.03
C LYS A 21 -12.99 -11.12 -18.09
N ILE A 22 -12.28 -10.20 -17.43
CA ILE A 22 -10.82 -10.26 -17.27
C ILE A 22 -10.41 -11.52 -16.48
N ARG A 23 -11.15 -11.89 -15.45
CA ARG A 23 -10.90 -13.13 -14.69
C ARG A 23 -11.14 -14.41 -15.49
N ARG A 24 -12.05 -14.39 -16.46
CA ARG A 24 -12.38 -15.55 -17.32
C ARG A 24 -11.41 -15.75 -18.48
N ASP A 25 -10.77 -14.67 -18.94
CA ASP A 25 -9.83 -14.75 -20.08
C ASP A 25 -8.58 -13.87 -19.83
N PRO A 26 -7.66 -14.37 -19.00
CA PRO A 26 -6.44 -13.63 -18.65
C PRO A 26 -5.46 -13.47 -19.83
N LYS A 27 -5.68 -14.13 -20.97
CA LYS A 27 -4.80 -14.06 -22.14
C LYS A 27 -5.18 -12.95 -23.13
N ASN A 28 -6.32 -12.30 -22.94
CA ASN A 28 -6.80 -11.29 -23.87
C ASN A 28 -6.53 -9.88 -23.35
N SER A 29 -5.36 -9.34 -23.69
CA SER A 29 -4.93 -7.97 -23.30
C SER A 29 -5.87 -6.86 -23.82
N ASN A 30 -6.70 -7.16 -24.84
CA ASN A 30 -7.64 -6.21 -25.42
C ASN A 30 -9.03 -6.24 -24.79
N VAL A 31 -9.29 -7.09 -23.80
CA VAL A 31 -10.63 -7.24 -23.22
C VAL A 31 -11.08 -5.94 -22.55
N ALA A 32 -10.19 -5.27 -21.82
CA ALA A 32 -10.54 -4.01 -21.16
C ALA A 32 -10.92 -2.92 -22.17
N SER A 33 -10.15 -2.74 -23.24
CA SER A 33 -10.44 -1.76 -24.29
C SER A 33 -11.72 -2.09 -25.06
N GLN A 34 -11.98 -3.38 -25.34
CA GLN A 34 -13.22 -3.80 -25.98
C GLN A 34 -14.46 -3.58 -25.12
N LEU A 35 -14.34 -3.80 -23.78
CA LEU A 35 -15.45 -3.63 -22.85
C LEU A 35 -15.78 -2.18 -22.56
N LEU A 36 -14.79 -1.30 -22.67
CA LEU A 36 -14.94 0.13 -22.40
C LEU A 36 -15.22 0.94 -23.67
N ARG A 37 -15.19 0.28 -24.85
CA ARG A 37 -15.43 0.94 -26.12
C ARG A 37 -16.77 1.68 -26.14
N GLY A 38 -16.73 2.95 -26.50
CA GLY A 38 -17.90 3.83 -26.52
C GLY A 38 -18.33 4.34 -25.14
N THR A 39 -17.58 4.06 -24.08
CA THR A 39 -17.80 4.65 -22.75
C THR A 39 -16.83 5.81 -22.49
N GLU A 40 -17.18 6.69 -21.57
CA GLU A 40 -16.28 7.78 -21.10
C GLU A 40 -14.94 7.26 -20.57
N LEU A 41 -14.89 5.99 -20.14
CA LEU A 41 -13.70 5.35 -19.61
C LEU A 41 -12.76 4.80 -20.69
N GLU A 42 -13.18 4.78 -21.96
CA GLU A 42 -12.35 4.27 -23.05
C GLU A 42 -11.03 5.04 -23.18
N SER A 43 -11.06 6.35 -22.96
CA SER A 43 -9.88 7.22 -23.00
C SER A 43 -8.86 6.95 -21.88
N LEU A 44 -9.28 6.24 -20.82
CA LEU A 44 -8.41 5.86 -19.70
C LEU A 44 -7.66 4.54 -19.93
N VAL A 45 -8.01 3.81 -20.99
CA VAL A 45 -7.37 2.54 -21.35
C VAL A 45 -6.28 2.81 -22.38
N VAL A 46 -5.06 2.52 -22.02
CA VAL A 46 -3.90 2.68 -22.90
C VAL A 46 -3.30 1.31 -23.25
N THR A 47 -2.74 1.18 -24.45
CA THR A 47 -1.95 0.01 -24.81
C THR A 47 -0.61 0.01 -24.08
N THR A 48 0.06 -1.14 -24.02
CA THR A 48 1.41 -1.24 -23.46
C THR A 48 2.40 -0.30 -24.17
N GLU A 49 2.27 -0.15 -25.48
CA GLU A 49 3.10 0.75 -26.28
C GLU A 49 2.87 2.22 -25.90
N GLN A 50 1.61 2.63 -25.77
CA GLN A 50 1.25 3.98 -25.31
C GLN A 50 1.77 4.25 -23.89
N TYR A 51 1.64 3.26 -23.00
CA TYR A 51 2.18 3.35 -21.64
C TYR A 51 3.71 3.53 -21.67
N ASN A 52 4.42 2.66 -22.39
CA ASN A 52 5.87 2.73 -22.50
C ASN A 52 6.32 4.06 -23.10
N THR A 53 5.66 4.54 -24.15
CA THR A 53 5.94 5.83 -24.77
C THR A 53 5.74 6.98 -23.78
N ALA A 54 4.65 6.97 -23.02
CA ALA A 54 4.39 7.98 -22.00
C ALA A 54 5.45 7.97 -20.88
N VAL A 55 5.79 6.76 -20.42
CA VAL A 55 6.89 6.56 -19.47
C VAL A 55 8.19 7.05 -20.09
N ASP A 56 8.47 6.79 -21.37
CA ASP A 56 9.68 7.17 -22.09
C ASP A 56 9.83 8.67 -22.34
N LEU A 57 8.78 9.36 -22.54
CA LEU A 57 8.78 10.81 -22.76
C LEU A 57 8.68 11.61 -21.45
N SER A 58 8.36 10.97 -20.34
CA SER A 58 8.22 11.69 -19.07
C SER A 58 9.59 12.07 -18.49
N PRO A 59 9.79 13.32 -18.08
CA PRO A 59 11.04 13.77 -17.46
C PRO A 59 11.26 13.12 -16.09
N CYS A 60 10.18 12.70 -15.42
CA CYS A 60 10.19 12.02 -14.13
C CYS A 60 8.98 11.13 -14.01
N VAL A 61 9.17 9.91 -13.52
CA VAL A 61 8.08 8.99 -13.17
C VAL A 61 8.10 8.76 -11.67
N MET A 62 7.00 9.13 -11.01
CA MET A 62 6.82 8.86 -9.59
C MET A 62 5.94 7.63 -9.41
N VAL A 63 6.41 6.69 -8.60
CA VAL A 63 5.67 5.48 -8.25
C VAL A 63 5.42 5.47 -6.76
N GLU A 64 4.16 5.37 -6.36
CA GLU A 64 3.76 5.25 -4.96
C GLU A 64 3.36 3.81 -4.65
N GLY A 65 4.08 3.20 -3.71
CA GLY A 65 3.73 1.90 -3.14
C GLY A 65 2.65 2.05 -2.07
N HIS A 66 1.69 1.15 -2.06
CA HIS A 66 0.66 1.11 -1.03
C HIS A 66 1.05 0.18 0.13
N GLN A 67 0.35 0.31 1.25
CA GLN A 67 0.60 -0.45 2.49
C GLN A 67 1.96 -0.10 3.12
N GLY A 68 2.74 -1.07 3.60
CA GLY A 68 4.02 -0.80 4.23
C GLY A 68 4.90 -2.05 4.30
N PHE A 69 6.21 -1.84 4.40
CA PHE A 69 7.22 -2.89 4.43
C PHE A 69 6.90 -4.01 5.41
N SER A 70 6.51 -3.68 6.65
CA SER A 70 6.19 -4.67 7.69
C SER A 70 4.89 -5.44 7.45
N LEU A 71 4.13 -5.09 6.40
CA LEU A 71 2.96 -5.83 5.93
C LEU A 71 3.27 -6.70 4.71
N SER A 72 4.48 -6.66 4.19
CA SER A 72 4.92 -7.54 3.10
C SER A 72 4.73 -9.00 3.45
N MET A 73 4.27 -9.79 2.48
CA MET A 73 4.08 -11.23 2.66
C MET A 73 5.38 -11.94 3.05
N ASN A 74 6.51 -11.56 2.43
CA ASN A 74 7.82 -12.21 2.64
C ASN A 74 8.69 -11.49 3.68
N GLN A 75 8.45 -10.20 3.95
CA GLN A 75 9.29 -9.39 4.85
C GLN A 75 8.59 -9.02 6.16
N GLY A 76 7.28 -9.20 6.22
CA GLY A 76 6.48 -8.90 7.41
C GLY A 76 6.33 -10.09 8.36
N PHE A 77 5.51 -9.91 9.37
CA PHE A 77 5.22 -10.94 10.38
C PHE A 77 4.13 -11.90 9.87
N TYR A 78 4.49 -12.84 9.02
CA TYR A 78 3.54 -13.85 8.53
C TYR A 78 2.92 -14.63 9.69
N PRO A 79 1.60 -14.92 9.71
CA PRO A 79 0.60 -14.65 8.65
C PRO A 79 -0.10 -13.29 8.75
N TYR A 80 0.37 -12.37 9.57
CA TYR A 80 -0.24 -11.05 9.82
C TYR A 80 0.21 -10.02 8.78
N THR A 81 0.15 -10.40 7.52
CA THR A 81 0.65 -9.66 6.37
C THR A 81 -0.46 -9.42 5.35
N THR A 82 -0.16 -8.61 4.35
CA THR A 82 -0.98 -8.53 3.14
C THR A 82 -0.65 -9.68 2.18
N SER A 83 -1.44 -9.86 1.13
CA SER A 83 -1.29 -10.93 0.13
C SER A 83 -0.21 -10.68 -0.91
N ARG A 84 0.65 -9.66 -0.71
CA ARG A 84 1.71 -9.27 -1.67
C ARG A 84 2.93 -8.72 -0.94
N ASP A 85 4.03 -8.60 -1.66
CA ASP A 85 5.18 -7.85 -1.17
C ASP A 85 5.00 -6.33 -1.36
N CYS A 86 5.45 -5.58 -0.34
CA CYS A 86 5.44 -4.12 -0.32
C CYS A 86 6.88 -3.58 -0.41
N THR A 87 7.68 -4.19 -1.27
CA THR A 87 9.06 -3.79 -1.51
C THR A 87 9.18 -2.93 -2.76
N THR A 88 10.23 -2.12 -2.83
CA THR A 88 10.53 -1.28 -4.01
C THR A 88 10.57 -2.10 -5.30
N THR A 89 11.23 -3.25 -5.26
CA THR A 89 11.34 -4.16 -6.42
C THR A 89 9.96 -4.62 -6.89
N GLN A 90 9.09 -5.02 -5.97
CA GLN A 90 7.74 -5.46 -6.32
C GLN A 90 6.91 -4.32 -6.93
N VAL A 91 6.99 -3.13 -6.34
CA VAL A 91 6.27 -1.94 -6.82
C VAL A 91 6.71 -1.57 -8.24
N LEU A 92 8.00 -1.60 -8.53
CA LEU A 92 8.53 -1.35 -9.87
C LEU A 92 8.10 -2.43 -10.86
N THR A 93 8.14 -3.71 -10.45
CA THR A 93 7.66 -4.84 -11.28
C THR A 93 6.19 -4.68 -11.63
N ASP A 94 5.36 -4.31 -10.67
CA ASP A 94 3.92 -4.07 -10.90
C ASP A 94 3.65 -2.94 -11.91
N CYS A 95 4.55 -1.96 -11.95
CA CYS A 95 4.49 -0.86 -12.92
C CYS A 95 5.20 -1.17 -14.24
N GLY A 96 5.78 -2.35 -14.40
CA GLY A 96 6.56 -2.69 -15.60
C GLY A 96 7.83 -1.86 -15.78
N LEU A 97 8.36 -1.31 -14.68
CA LEU A 97 9.55 -0.48 -14.69
C LEU A 97 10.80 -1.28 -14.31
N PRO A 98 11.92 -1.11 -15.04
CA PRO A 98 13.17 -1.77 -14.69
C PRO A 98 13.74 -1.20 -13.39
N PHE A 99 14.40 -2.05 -12.60
CA PHE A 99 15.19 -1.65 -11.45
C PHE A 99 16.67 -1.71 -11.82
N GLY A 100 17.40 -0.61 -11.66
CA GLY A 100 18.86 -0.60 -11.79
C GLY A 100 19.43 0.30 -12.88
N LYS A 101 20.76 0.35 -12.92
CA LYS A 101 21.54 1.18 -13.82
C LYS A 101 21.63 0.52 -15.21
N GLY A 102 21.36 1.24 -16.27
CA GLY A 102 21.64 0.72 -17.61
C GLY A 102 20.78 1.28 -18.76
N THR A 103 19.75 2.01 -18.49
CA THR A 103 18.97 2.73 -19.50
C THR A 103 19.04 4.25 -19.24
N SER A 104 18.72 5.10 -20.20
CA SER A 104 18.80 6.55 -20.09
C SER A 104 17.97 7.20 -18.97
N ARG A 105 17.25 6.40 -18.18
CA ARG A 105 16.34 6.81 -17.10
C ARG A 105 16.75 6.43 -15.70
N GLN A 106 17.97 6.51 -15.38
CA GLN A 106 18.68 5.63 -14.50
C GLN A 106 18.97 6.05 -13.11
N ASN A 107 18.35 7.10 -12.61
CA ASN A 107 18.47 7.46 -11.22
C ASN A 107 17.15 7.19 -10.50
N THR A 108 16.90 5.91 -10.20
CA THR A 108 15.84 5.59 -9.25
C THR A 108 16.27 6.08 -7.88
N VAL A 109 15.50 7.00 -7.33
CA VAL A 109 15.66 7.46 -5.95
C VAL A 109 14.51 6.89 -5.14
N VAL A 110 14.85 6.15 -4.10
CA VAL A 110 13.87 5.49 -3.24
C VAL A 110 13.65 6.32 -1.99
N TYR A 111 12.41 6.75 -1.81
CA TYR A 111 11.97 7.47 -0.62
C TYR A 111 11.23 6.53 0.31
N GLY A 112 11.71 6.37 1.53
CA GLY A 112 11.01 5.70 2.61
C GLY A 112 10.17 6.71 3.39
N VAL A 113 8.88 6.43 3.56
CA VAL A 113 8.01 7.26 4.39
C VAL A 113 7.64 6.47 5.63
N CYS A 114 7.95 7.01 6.81
CA CYS A 114 7.62 6.39 8.07
C CYS A 114 6.87 7.36 9.00
N ARG A 115 6.28 6.82 10.06
CA ARG A 115 5.58 7.61 11.08
C ARG A 115 6.42 7.67 12.35
N THR A 116 6.30 8.76 13.09
CA THR A 116 6.86 8.87 14.46
C THR A 116 6.30 7.80 15.38
N PHE A 117 5.00 7.49 15.24
CA PHE A 117 4.32 6.39 15.93
C PHE A 117 3.73 5.45 14.89
N PRO A 118 4.38 4.31 14.61
CA PRO A 118 3.87 3.30 13.70
C PRO A 118 2.52 2.76 14.13
N ILE A 119 1.70 2.38 13.16
CA ILE A 119 0.36 1.85 13.41
C ILE A 119 0.17 0.50 12.74
N ARG A 120 -0.74 -0.29 13.30
CA ARG A 120 -1.29 -1.48 12.66
C ARG A 120 -2.82 -1.39 12.62
N VAL A 121 -3.43 -2.24 11.82
CA VAL A 121 -4.88 -2.42 11.88
C VAL A 121 -5.30 -2.93 13.26
N ALA A 122 -6.56 -2.70 13.61
CA ALA A 122 -7.11 -3.12 14.88
C ALA A 122 -7.07 -4.65 15.06
N ASN A 123 -7.04 -5.09 16.30
CA ASN A 123 -7.46 -6.44 16.64
C ASN A 123 -8.97 -6.57 16.45
N ARG A 124 -9.44 -7.80 16.23
CA ARG A 124 -10.86 -8.09 16.06
C ARG A 124 -11.41 -8.69 17.34
N PHE A 125 -12.52 -8.17 17.80
CA PHE A 125 -13.22 -8.61 18.98
C PHE A 125 -14.60 -9.14 18.58
N LYS A 126 -15.17 -10.00 19.39
CA LYS A 126 -16.49 -10.62 19.16
C LYS A 126 -17.58 -9.55 19.09
N VAL A 127 -17.51 -8.56 19.97
CA VAL A 127 -18.32 -7.35 19.90
C VAL A 127 -17.48 -6.24 19.27
N PRO A 128 -17.81 -5.78 18.05
CA PRO A 128 -17.02 -4.76 17.38
C PRO A 128 -16.89 -3.48 18.22
N GLY A 129 -15.64 -3.05 18.42
CA GLY A 129 -15.34 -1.83 19.20
C GLY A 129 -15.27 -2.02 20.72
N ASP A 130 -15.58 -3.20 21.24
CA ASP A 130 -15.46 -3.50 22.66
C ASP A 130 -14.20 -4.36 22.93
N PRO A 131 -13.11 -3.75 23.43
CA PRO A 131 -11.85 -4.45 23.73
C PRO A 131 -11.96 -5.39 24.93
N THR A 132 -13.05 -5.33 25.70
CA THR A 132 -13.29 -6.21 26.85
C THR A 132 -13.94 -7.53 26.45
N SER A 133 -14.52 -7.59 25.25
CA SER A 133 -15.10 -8.81 24.70
C SER A 133 -14.01 -9.78 24.22
N GLU A 134 -14.39 -11.03 23.93
CA GLU A 134 -13.48 -12.05 23.43
C GLU A 134 -12.74 -11.62 22.16
N GLN A 135 -11.40 -11.64 22.17
CA GLN A 135 -10.61 -11.33 20.99
C GLN A 135 -10.63 -12.52 20.01
N ILE A 136 -11.21 -12.30 18.83
CA ILE A 136 -11.36 -13.30 17.76
C ILE A 136 -10.35 -13.14 16.62
N GLY A 137 -9.51 -12.11 16.65
CA GLY A 137 -8.46 -11.89 15.67
C GLY A 137 -7.39 -10.93 16.17
N TRP A 138 -6.15 -11.28 15.88
CA TRP A 138 -4.97 -10.49 16.22
C TRP A 138 -4.30 -9.97 14.95
N SER A 139 -3.89 -8.72 14.94
CA SER A 139 -3.25 -8.10 13.77
C SER A 139 -1.72 -8.28 13.75
N GLY A 140 -1.18 -9.09 14.64
CA GLY A 140 0.22 -9.49 14.66
C GLY A 140 1.09 -8.74 15.67
N PRO A 141 2.36 -9.19 15.80
CA PRO A 141 3.32 -8.62 16.74
C PRO A 141 3.88 -7.27 16.27
N CYS A 142 4.71 -6.69 17.09
CA CYS A 142 5.60 -5.58 16.76
C CYS A 142 7.07 -6.03 16.78
N TYR A 143 7.98 -5.14 16.44
CA TYR A 143 9.42 -5.39 16.53
C TYR A 143 9.87 -5.47 18.00
N PHE A 144 11.00 -6.13 18.25
CA PHE A 144 11.51 -6.35 19.60
C PHE A 144 11.87 -5.05 20.33
N ASP A 145 12.16 -3.99 19.59
CA ASP A 145 12.47 -2.65 20.11
C ASP A 145 11.25 -1.73 20.17
N GLN A 146 10.05 -2.29 19.92
CA GLN A 146 8.77 -1.58 20.02
C GLN A 146 7.95 -2.04 21.20
N ARG A 147 7.14 -1.13 21.74
CA ARG A 147 6.01 -1.47 22.60
C ARG A 147 4.71 -0.94 22.00
N GLU A 148 3.64 -1.63 22.25
CA GLU A 148 2.30 -1.12 21.97
C GLU A 148 1.97 0.00 22.96
N MET A 149 1.35 1.05 22.47
CA MET A 149 0.99 2.25 23.21
C MET A 149 -0.51 2.48 23.13
N THR A 150 -1.05 3.30 24.01
CA THR A 150 -2.39 3.84 23.85
C THR A 150 -2.34 5.18 23.10
N TRP A 151 -3.45 5.57 22.48
CA TRP A 151 -3.55 6.87 21.86
C TRP A 151 -3.49 8.03 22.86
N GLU A 152 -3.88 7.77 24.10
CA GLU A 152 -3.71 8.70 25.21
C GLU A 152 -2.22 8.92 25.55
N GLU A 153 -1.42 7.86 25.62
CA GLU A 153 0.04 7.97 25.79
C GLU A 153 0.70 8.74 24.62
N VAL A 154 0.16 8.63 23.41
CA VAL A 154 0.64 9.40 22.25
C VAL A 154 0.19 10.86 22.34
N GLY A 155 -0.84 11.16 23.09
CA GLY A 155 -1.40 12.51 23.20
C GLY A 155 -2.18 12.94 21.97
N GLN A 156 -2.72 11.97 21.21
CA GLN A 156 -3.44 12.22 19.96
C GLN A 156 -4.80 11.53 19.94
N PRO A 157 -5.76 12.08 19.17
CA PRO A 157 -7.04 11.41 18.96
C PRO A 157 -6.86 10.01 18.37
N VAL A 158 -7.77 9.10 18.72
CA VAL A 158 -7.77 7.73 18.19
C VAL A 158 -7.92 7.74 16.67
N GLU A 159 -7.00 7.10 15.96
CA GLU A 159 -7.15 6.83 14.54
C GLU A 159 -7.95 5.55 14.30
N TYR A 160 -8.91 5.63 13.39
CA TYR A 160 -9.75 4.48 13.02
C TYR A 160 -9.40 3.96 11.63
N THR A 161 -9.63 2.67 11.42
CA THR A 161 -9.53 2.06 10.10
C THR A 161 -10.61 2.62 9.17
N THR A 162 -10.28 2.80 7.90
CA THR A 162 -11.19 3.45 6.94
C THR A 162 -12.46 2.66 6.70
N VAL A 163 -12.36 1.34 6.59
CA VAL A 163 -13.48 0.45 6.24
C VAL A 163 -14.19 -0.07 7.48
N THR A 164 -13.46 -0.69 8.40
CA THR A 164 -14.05 -1.37 9.57
C THR A 164 -14.37 -0.44 10.73
N LYS A 165 -13.87 0.82 10.68
CA LYS A 165 -14.06 1.82 11.75
C LYS A 165 -13.61 1.35 13.13
N LEU A 166 -12.64 0.45 13.19
CA LEU A 166 -12.04 -0.02 14.43
C LEU A 166 -10.81 0.82 14.78
N PRO A 167 -10.50 1.01 16.08
CA PRO A 167 -9.34 1.77 16.51
C PRO A 167 -8.04 1.09 16.07
N ARG A 168 -7.15 1.84 15.44
CA ARG A 168 -5.82 1.35 15.06
C ARG A 168 -4.97 1.12 16.30
N ARG A 169 -4.17 0.09 16.29
CA ARG A 169 -3.10 -0.11 17.26
C ARG A 169 -1.95 0.85 16.93
N VAL A 170 -1.33 1.42 17.95
CA VAL A 170 -0.23 2.37 17.83
C VAL A 170 0.97 1.87 18.63
N PHE A 171 2.17 2.15 18.15
CA PHE A 171 3.42 1.63 18.72
C PHE A 171 4.46 2.71 18.84
N SER A 172 5.41 2.51 19.76
CA SER A 172 6.62 3.31 19.80
C SER A 172 7.43 3.16 18.52
N PHE A 173 8.29 4.15 18.22
CA PHE A 173 9.19 4.10 17.08
C PHE A 173 10.13 2.89 17.18
N SER A 174 10.44 2.27 16.03
CA SER A 174 11.38 1.16 15.94
C SER A 174 12.53 1.51 15.01
N GLN A 175 13.73 1.47 15.52
CA GLN A 175 14.94 1.58 14.71
C GLN A 175 15.15 0.33 13.86
N GLU A 176 14.80 -0.85 14.40
CA GLU A 176 14.95 -2.12 13.69
C GLU A 176 14.04 -2.18 12.46
N GLN A 177 12.78 -1.73 12.59
CA GLN A 177 11.85 -1.63 11.45
C GLN A 177 12.45 -0.78 10.32
N ILE A 178 12.98 0.39 10.67
CA ILE A 178 13.59 1.30 9.68
C ILE A 178 14.84 0.68 9.08
N ARG A 179 15.71 0.08 9.89
CA ARG A 179 16.94 -0.57 9.41
C ARG A 179 16.64 -1.68 8.40
N GLN A 180 15.68 -2.53 8.70
CA GLN A 180 15.26 -3.59 7.78
C GLN A 180 14.66 -3.02 6.50
N ALA A 181 13.78 -2.04 6.61
CA ALA A 181 13.15 -1.40 5.46
C ALA A 181 14.19 -0.73 4.55
N VAL A 182 15.14 0.01 5.12
CA VAL A 182 16.24 0.68 4.38
C VAL A 182 17.08 -0.35 3.64
N ARG A 183 17.50 -1.41 4.34
CA ARG A 183 18.34 -2.46 3.76
C ARG A 183 17.66 -3.20 2.60
N MET A 184 16.40 -3.58 2.78
CA MET A 184 15.68 -4.40 1.80
C MET A 184 15.21 -3.61 0.58
N ASN A 185 14.91 -2.34 0.75
CA ASN A 185 14.36 -1.49 -0.31
C ASN A 185 15.40 -0.59 -0.97
N GLY A 186 16.63 -0.53 -0.47
CA GLY A 186 17.64 0.41 -0.96
C GLY A 186 17.19 1.87 -0.80
N ILE A 187 16.61 2.21 0.34
CA ILE A 187 16.07 3.55 0.59
C ILE A 187 17.21 4.58 0.64
N ASP A 188 17.15 5.58 -0.22
CA ASP A 188 18.12 6.69 -0.30
C ASP A 188 17.79 7.80 0.70
N ARG A 189 16.50 8.04 0.94
CA ARG A 189 16.03 9.13 1.81
C ARG A 189 14.82 8.67 2.62
N VAL A 190 14.79 9.08 3.89
CA VAL A 190 13.68 8.79 4.79
C VAL A 190 12.94 10.07 5.14
N PHE A 191 11.62 10.08 4.97
CA PHE A 191 10.73 11.10 5.47
C PHE A 191 10.01 10.60 6.72
N ILE A 192 10.00 11.41 7.76
CA ILE A 192 9.28 11.10 9.00
C ILE A 192 8.03 11.98 9.04
N ASN A 193 6.89 11.35 8.91
CA ASN A 193 5.58 12.00 9.02
C ASN A 193 5.10 12.02 10.47
N PHE A 194 4.16 12.91 10.75
CA PHE A 194 3.56 13.10 12.07
C PHE A 194 4.57 13.58 13.13
N ALA A 195 5.57 14.34 12.72
CA ALA A 195 6.53 14.94 13.64
C ALA A 195 5.86 15.92 14.63
N ASN A 196 4.70 16.49 14.26
CA ASN A 196 3.87 17.29 15.14
C ASN A 196 3.38 16.55 16.37
N TYR A 197 3.30 15.20 16.35
CA TYR A 197 2.95 14.38 17.53
C TYR A 197 4.02 14.40 18.61
N LEU A 198 5.18 14.97 18.32
CA LEU A 198 6.30 15.13 19.26
C LEU A 198 6.40 16.56 19.82
N ALA A 199 5.66 17.53 19.27
CA ALA A 199 5.85 18.94 19.58
C ALA A 199 5.42 19.33 21.02
N ASP A 200 4.54 18.54 21.62
CA ASP A 200 3.98 18.82 22.94
C ASP A 200 4.55 17.89 24.06
N ARG A 201 5.76 17.34 23.85
CA ARG A 201 6.43 16.44 24.79
C ARG A 201 7.72 17.00 25.37
#